data_bc7c883a2367a7eb3eff90a51056d614
#
_entry.id   bc7c883a2367a7eb3eff90a51056d614
#
_cell.length_a   1.000
_cell.length_b   1.000
_cell.length_c   1.000
_cell.angle_alpha   90.00
_cell.angle_beta   90.00
_cell.angle_gamma   90.00
#
_symmetry.space_group_name_H-M   'P 1'
#
loop_
_entity.id
_entity.type
_entity.pdbx_description
1 polymer ?
#
loop_
_entity_poly.entity_id
_entity_poly.type
_entity_poly.pdbx_seq_one_letter_code
_entity_poly.pdbx_strand_id
1 'polypeptide(L)'
;GYPNSHKLKCDVHNLIDDKKDITLVAFKILNFDQINIYVNYEIGKKSVLEVLKILAELFDKKNIYSLNADEMVVMMCECNVETACLQAKKFLDLLDQPIFIDGLPICLTVHCGIINFPLHSNDENDLFVKLRRILGQEEFTKNQISIYDRSVTEKNKENYETVIALYDAIEHDKFTLVYQPKINLHSNEVMGVEALLRWNSCIKGEMNVAEFIKIAEDSGIITEITNWVIRNTINQLKTWQEEGVKTKVAVNISSMDLKNDSIVEYTKNCLELNHINPTLLEFELTERSIIENDKGDLLNKIKDLGVTISLDDFGTGYNSLLHLMNFPIDYIKIDKVFIDEIKEVYN
;
A
#
# COMPACT_ATOMS: atom_id res chain seq x y z
N GLY A 1 36.79 12.34 8.48
CA GLY A 1 35.39 11.93 8.28
C GLY A 1 34.83 12.47 6.96
N TYR A 2 33.70 12.00 6.55
CA TYR A 2 32.98 12.54 5.39
C TYR A 2 32.26 13.86 5.79
N PRO A 3 32.05 14.82 4.85
CA PRO A 3 31.27 16.01 5.09
C PRO A 3 29.83 15.67 5.50
N ASN A 4 29.22 16.52 6.32
CA ASN A 4 27.85 16.31 6.82
C ASN A 4 26.79 17.05 5.98
N SER A 5 25.53 16.93 6.39
CA SER A 5 24.39 17.59 5.76
C SER A 5 24.50 19.11 5.67
N HIS A 6 25.11 19.76 6.67
CA HIS A 6 25.32 21.22 6.65
C HIS A 6 26.29 21.61 5.55
N LYS A 7 27.39 20.88 5.41
CA LYS A 7 28.38 21.13 4.36
C LYS A 7 27.80 20.90 2.97
N LEU A 8 26.97 19.82 2.79
CA LEU A 8 26.26 19.59 1.54
C LEU A 8 25.38 20.79 1.14
N LYS A 9 24.61 21.33 2.10
CA LYS A 9 23.78 22.51 1.85
C LYS A 9 24.60 23.70 1.39
N CYS A 10 25.71 24.02 2.09
CA CYS A 10 26.57 25.13 1.69
C CYS A 10 27.15 24.92 0.29
N ASP A 11 27.59 23.71 -0.04
CA ASP A 11 28.19 23.42 -1.35
C ASP A 11 27.16 23.49 -2.48
N VAL A 12 25.94 22.97 -2.25
CA VAL A 12 24.81 23.07 -3.19
C VAL A 12 24.43 24.53 -3.40
N HIS A 13 24.31 25.33 -2.32
CA HIS A 13 24.00 26.76 -2.41
C HIS A 13 24.99 27.51 -3.33
N ASN A 14 26.28 27.33 -3.09
CA ASN A 14 27.33 27.99 -3.89
C ASN A 14 27.25 27.59 -5.37
N LEU A 15 26.96 26.31 -5.67
CA LEU A 15 26.89 25.84 -7.06
C LEU A 15 25.62 26.32 -7.76
N ILE A 16 24.51 26.45 -7.04
CA ILE A 16 23.26 27.03 -7.58
C ILE A 16 23.45 28.51 -7.91
N ASP A 17 24.12 29.27 -7.04
CA ASP A 17 24.44 30.67 -7.26
C ASP A 17 25.36 30.85 -8.50
N ASP A 18 26.28 29.91 -8.71
CA ASP A 18 27.13 29.82 -9.89
C ASP A 18 26.39 29.32 -11.15
N LYS A 19 25.08 29.03 -11.06
CA LYS A 19 24.23 28.49 -12.13
C LYS A 19 24.73 27.17 -12.71
N LYS A 20 25.34 26.33 -11.89
CA LYS A 20 25.83 25.01 -12.30
C LYS A 20 24.74 23.97 -12.21
N ASP A 21 24.79 23.00 -13.11
CA ASP A 21 23.96 21.81 -13.10
C ASP A 21 24.48 20.85 -12.02
N ILE A 22 23.59 20.36 -11.15
CA ILE A 22 23.94 19.51 -10.03
C ILE A 22 23.00 18.31 -9.99
N THR A 23 23.56 17.10 -9.96
CA THR A 23 22.79 15.89 -9.67
C THR A 23 23.18 15.36 -8.29
N LEU A 24 22.18 15.20 -7.41
CA LEU A 24 22.34 14.53 -6.12
C LEU A 24 21.88 13.09 -6.24
N VAL A 25 22.77 12.17 -5.88
CA VAL A 25 22.50 10.73 -5.82
C VAL A 25 22.54 10.33 -4.34
N ALA A 26 21.38 10.07 -3.76
CA ALA A 26 21.25 9.72 -2.36
C ALA A 26 21.05 8.21 -2.19
N PHE A 27 21.68 7.64 -1.18
CA PHE A 27 21.61 6.23 -0.85
C PHE A 27 21.13 6.08 0.60
N LYS A 28 20.17 5.18 0.82
CA LYS A 28 19.63 4.83 2.14
C LYS A 28 19.72 3.33 2.36
N ILE A 29 20.27 2.92 3.50
CA ILE A 29 20.32 1.52 3.91
C ILE A 29 19.00 1.18 4.60
N LEU A 30 18.10 0.45 3.91
CA LEU A 30 16.73 0.18 4.39
C LEU A 30 16.69 -0.78 5.59
N ASN A 31 17.61 -1.74 5.64
CA ASN A 31 17.68 -2.72 6.72
C ASN A 31 18.68 -2.35 7.83
N PHE A 32 19.06 -1.06 7.95
CA PHE A 32 20.03 -0.59 8.95
C PHE A 32 19.58 -0.87 10.38
N ASP A 33 18.32 -0.57 10.71
CA ASP A 33 17.76 -0.82 12.04
C ASP A 33 17.66 -2.31 12.35
N GLN A 34 17.32 -3.14 11.36
CA GLN A 34 17.31 -4.60 11.52
C GLN A 34 18.72 -5.14 11.86
N ILE A 35 19.76 -4.63 11.19
CA ILE A 35 21.15 -5.01 11.49
C ILE A 35 21.50 -4.59 12.92
N ASN A 36 21.14 -3.39 13.37
CA ASN A 36 21.39 -2.91 14.72
C ASN A 36 20.68 -3.76 15.79
N ILE A 37 19.44 -4.17 15.54
CA ILE A 37 18.60 -4.92 16.49
C ILE A 37 18.99 -6.39 16.53
N TYR A 38 19.15 -7.04 15.38
CA TYR A 38 19.29 -8.50 15.30
C TYR A 38 20.76 -8.98 15.26
N VAL A 39 21.70 -8.09 14.87
CA VAL A 39 23.14 -8.41 14.92
C VAL A 39 23.79 -7.66 16.08
N ASN A 40 24.15 -6.40 15.90
CA ASN A 40 24.51 -5.42 16.94
C ASN A 40 24.81 -4.05 16.33
N TYR A 41 24.85 -3.01 17.19
CA TYR A 41 25.11 -1.63 16.80
C TYR A 41 26.48 -1.40 16.15
N GLU A 42 27.53 -2.10 16.61
CA GLU A 42 28.89 -1.96 16.04
C GLU A 42 28.96 -2.49 14.60
N ILE A 43 28.26 -3.58 14.30
CA ILE A 43 28.17 -4.12 12.94
C ILE A 43 27.40 -3.16 12.04
N GLY A 44 26.27 -2.60 12.51
CA GLY A 44 25.54 -1.59 11.75
C GLY A 44 26.39 -0.39 11.39
N LYS A 45 27.15 0.16 12.34
CA LYS A 45 28.09 1.25 12.12
C LYS A 45 29.22 0.90 11.14
N LYS A 46 29.76 -0.31 11.23
CA LYS A 46 30.79 -0.80 10.30
C LYS A 46 30.22 -1.02 8.90
N SER A 47 28.95 -1.43 8.78
CA SER A 47 28.24 -1.56 7.50
C SER A 47 28.20 -0.22 6.75
N VAL A 48 27.85 0.86 7.44
CA VAL A 48 27.85 2.22 6.87
C VAL A 48 29.24 2.65 6.41
N LEU A 49 30.28 2.36 7.22
CA LEU A 49 31.66 2.67 6.85
C LEU A 49 32.11 1.92 5.61
N GLU A 50 31.68 0.67 5.45
CA GLU A 50 32.01 -0.14 4.30
C GLU A 50 31.31 0.38 3.03
N VAL A 51 30.03 0.75 3.14
CA VAL A 51 29.28 1.42 2.06
C VAL A 51 29.98 2.71 1.63
N LEU A 52 30.43 3.52 2.58
CA LEU A 52 31.18 4.76 2.28
C LEU A 52 32.54 4.50 1.61
N LYS A 53 33.20 3.38 1.90
CA LYS A 53 34.43 3.00 1.22
C LYS A 53 34.16 2.59 -0.23
N ILE A 54 33.14 1.75 -0.46
CA ILE A 54 32.73 1.34 -1.80
C ILE A 54 32.32 2.57 -2.63
N LEU A 55 31.59 3.53 -2.03
CA LEU A 55 31.27 4.79 -2.70
C LEU A 55 32.55 5.59 -3.07
N ALA A 56 33.56 5.59 -2.19
CA ALA A 56 34.81 6.31 -2.44
C ALA A 56 35.71 5.67 -3.51
N GLU A 57 35.44 4.41 -3.90
CA GLU A 57 36.08 3.77 -5.04
C GLU A 57 35.48 4.21 -6.39
N LEU A 58 34.19 4.59 -6.38
CA LEU A 58 33.46 4.99 -7.59
C LEU A 58 33.37 6.50 -7.75
N PHE A 59 33.38 7.24 -6.65
CA PHE A 59 33.18 8.69 -6.61
C PHE A 59 34.30 9.41 -5.85
N ASP A 60 34.58 10.64 -6.23
CA ASP A 60 35.54 11.47 -5.49
C ASP A 60 35.05 11.70 -4.05
N LYS A 61 35.88 11.33 -3.08
CA LYS A 61 35.58 11.39 -1.67
C LYS A 61 35.08 12.77 -1.17
N LYS A 62 35.53 13.86 -1.81
CA LYS A 62 35.09 15.23 -1.46
C LYS A 62 33.63 15.50 -1.82
N ASN A 63 33.06 14.71 -2.72
CA ASN A 63 31.67 14.80 -3.21
C ASN A 63 30.72 13.85 -2.49
N ILE A 64 31.20 13.07 -1.51
CA ILE A 64 30.42 12.14 -0.71
C ILE A 64 30.09 12.79 0.64
N TYR A 65 28.80 12.82 0.98
CA TYR A 65 28.28 13.42 2.20
C TYR A 65 27.51 12.39 3.02
N SER A 66 27.65 12.44 4.35
CA SER A 66 26.81 11.66 5.26
C SER A 66 25.70 12.56 5.80
N LEU A 67 24.44 12.19 5.51
CA LEU A 67 23.28 12.95 6.00
C LEU A 67 22.85 12.49 7.40
N ASN A 68 22.64 11.20 7.54
CA ASN A 68 22.25 10.51 8.77
C ASN A 68 23.09 9.25 8.97
N ALA A 69 22.73 8.45 9.97
CA ALA A 69 23.45 7.20 10.26
C ALA A 69 23.40 6.19 9.11
N ASP A 70 22.31 6.18 8.34
CA ASP A 70 21.99 5.23 7.27
C ASP A 70 21.85 5.90 5.88
N GLU A 71 22.05 7.23 5.79
CA GLU A 71 21.84 8.00 4.57
C GLU A 71 23.10 8.72 4.11
N MET A 72 23.46 8.55 2.86
CA MET A 72 24.61 9.15 2.20
C MET A 72 24.19 9.83 0.89
N VAL A 73 24.89 10.89 0.51
CA VAL A 73 24.65 11.60 -0.75
C VAL A 73 25.96 11.78 -1.51
N VAL A 74 25.93 11.53 -2.80
CA VAL A 74 26.99 11.89 -3.73
C VAL A 74 26.51 13.09 -4.56
N MET A 75 27.27 14.17 -4.57
CA MET A 75 27.01 15.34 -5.38
C MET A 75 27.84 15.27 -6.67
N MET A 76 27.17 15.32 -7.81
CA MET A 76 27.79 15.27 -9.14
C MET A 76 27.51 16.60 -9.87
N CYS A 77 28.59 17.33 -10.18
CA CYS A 77 28.49 18.59 -10.92
C CYS A 77 28.51 18.31 -12.42
N GLU A 78 27.73 19.09 -13.19
CA GLU A 78 27.67 19.00 -14.66
C GLU A 78 27.39 17.57 -15.15
N CYS A 79 26.55 16.85 -14.40
CA CYS A 79 26.20 15.46 -14.66
C CYS A 79 24.69 15.32 -14.87
N ASN A 80 24.29 14.74 -15.99
CA ASN A 80 22.88 14.46 -16.26
C ASN A 80 22.37 13.23 -15.46
N VAL A 81 21.03 13.10 -15.39
CA VAL A 81 20.36 12.04 -14.65
C VAL A 81 20.73 10.65 -15.17
N GLU A 82 20.87 10.47 -16.49
CA GLU A 82 21.19 9.16 -17.09
C GLU A 82 22.57 8.67 -16.65
N THR A 83 23.58 9.55 -16.68
CA THR A 83 24.93 9.24 -16.21
C THR A 83 24.93 8.92 -14.71
N ALA A 84 24.19 9.69 -13.93
CA ALA A 84 24.03 9.44 -12.49
C ALA A 84 23.38 8.08 -12.22
N CYS A 85 22.34 7.70 -12.97
CA CYS A 85 21.72 6.38 -12.91
C CYS A 85 22.70 5.24 -13.20
N LEU A 86 23.51 5.38 -14.23
CA LEU A 86 24.53 4.37 -14.59
C LEU A 86 25.56 4.18 -13.47
N GLN A 87 26.00 5.28 -12.85
CA GLN A 87 26.94 5.20 -11.73
C GLN A 87 26.28 4.62 -10.46
N ALA A 88 25.05 5.03 -10.18
CA ALA A 88 24.28 4.47 -9.06
C ALA A 88 24.06 2.96 -9.22
N LYS A 89 23.73 2.49 -10.44
CA LYS A 89 23.57 1.07 -10.75
C LYS A 89 24.85 0.30 -10.49
N LYS A 90 26.01 0.78 -10.96
CA LYS A 90 27.30 0.15 -10.69
C LYS A 90 27.57 -0.03 -9.20
N PHE A 91 27.22 0.98 -8.40
CA PHE A 91 27.34 0.90 -6.95
C PHE A 91 26.41 -0.15 -6.34
N LEU A 92 25.13 -0.19 -6.75
CA LEU A 92 24.18 -1.17 -6.26
C LEU A 92 24.55 -2.61 -6.65
N ASP A 93 25.07 -2.82 -7.88
CA ASP A 93 25.54 -4.12 -8.36
C ASP A 93 26.70 -4.67 -7.46
N LEU A 94 27.54 -3.80 -6.89
CA LEU A 94 28.58 -4.20 -5.93
C LEU A 94 28.00 -4.65 -4.57
N LEU A 95 26.80 -4.21 -4.21
CA LEU A 95 26.11 -4.57 -2.98
C LEU A 95 25.15 -5.76 -3.14
N ASP A 96 25.03 -6.35 -4.32
CA ASP A 96 24.21 -7.55 -4.53
C ASP A 96 24.76 -8.76 -3.80
N GLN A 97 26.06 -8.80 -3.56
CA GLN A 97 26.72 -9.83 -2.76
C GLN A 97 26.85 -9.38 -1.30
N PRO A 98 26.80 -10.33 -0.34
CA PRO A 98 27.03 -10.02 1.06
C PRO A 98 28.40 -9.36 1.28
N ILE A 99 28.45 -8.27 2.03
CA ILE A 99 29.72 -7.69 2.51
C ILE A 99 30.16 -8.40 3.80
N PHE A 100 31.45 -8.66 3.93
CA PHE A 100 31.98 -9.32 5.12
C PHE A 100 32.47 -8.30 6.15
N ILE A 101 31.86 -8.32 7.34
CA ILE A 101 32.20 -7.42 8.45
C ILE A 101 32.53 -8.29 9.66
N ASP A 102 33.77 -8.20 10.13
CA ASP A 102 34.30 -9.05 11.23
C ASP A 102 34.05 -10.56 11.00
N GLY A 103 34.08 -10.97 9.74
CA GLY A 103 33.86 -12.37 9.33
C GLY A 103 32.37 -12.75 9.17
N LEU A 104 31.42 -11.86 9.44
CA LEU A 104 30.00 -12.08 9.27
C LEU A 104 29.55 -11.60 7.88
N PRO A 105 28.82 -12.41 7.10
CA PRO A 105 28.21 -11.99 5.85
C PRO A 105 26.97 -11.12 6.12
N ILE A 106 27.04 -9.84 5.74
CA ILE A 106 25.94 -8.88 5.90
C ILE A 106 25.34 -8.54 4.52
N CYS A 107 24.09 -8.87 4.32
CA CYS A 107 23.33 -8.47 3.13
C CYS A 107 22.75 -7.08 3.37
N LEU A 108 23.12 -6.10 2.56
CA LEU A 108 22.55 -4.77 2.60
C LEU A 108 21.41 -4.64 1.60
N THR A 109 20.36 -3.96 2.02
CA THR A 109 19.29 -3.50 1.14
C THR A 109 19.39 -1.99 1.05
N VAL A 110 19.76 -1.49 -0.15
CA VAL A 110 20.00 -0.06 -0.35
C VAL A 110 19.02 0.50 -1.38
N HIS A 111 18.40 1.62 -1.03
CA HIS A 111 17.61 2.43 -1.96
C HIS A 111 18.44 3.60 -2.47
N CYS A 112 18.30 3.93 -3.76
CA CYS A 112 18.95 5.05 -4.39
C CYS A 112 17.92 6.05 -4.92
N GLY A 113 18.01 7.31 -4.48
CA GLY A 113 17.21 8.42 -4.98
C GLY A 113 18.04 9.39 -5.80
N ILE A 114 17.58 9.79 -6.98
CA ILE A 114 18.29 10.71 -7.88
C ILE A 114 17.43 11.94 -8.15
N ILE A 115 18.04 13.11 -7.95
CA ILE A 115 17.43 14.40 -8.23
C ILE A 115 18.44 15.34 -8.87
N ASN A 116 18.00 16.15 -9.83
CA ASN A 116 18.84 17.10 -10.54
C ASN A 116 18.32 18.53 -10.39
N PHE A 117 19.23 19.48 -10.28
CA PHE A 117 18.97 20.90 -10.40
C PHE A 117 19.65 21.40 -11.71
N PRO A 118 18.97 22.16 -12.58
CA PRO A 118 17.64 22.77 -12.41
C PRO A 118 16.45 21.93 -12.92
N LEU A 119 16.68 20.73 -13.44
CA LEU A 119 15.65 19.92 -14.12
C LEU A 119 14.44 19.61 -13.19
N HIS A 120 14.71 19.25 -11.94
CA HIS A 120 13.69 18.77 -11.01
C HIS A 120 13.35 19.79 -9.92
N SER A 121 14.09 20.90 -9.78
CA SER A 121 13.89 21.87 -8.72
C SER A 121 14.23 23.29 -9.19
N ASN A 122 13.57 24.28 -8.57
CA ASN A 122 13.78 25.69 -8.88
C ASN A 122 14.72 26.38 -7.87
N ASP A 123 14.90 25.80 -6.68
CA ASP A 123 15.74 26.35 -5.62
C ASP A 123 16.30 25.25 -4.72
N GLU A 124 17.23 25.62 -3.83
CA GLU A 124 17.90 24.73 -2.90
C GLU A 124 16.93 24.03 -1.93
N ASN A 125 15.98 24.76 -1.34
CA ASN A 125 15.08 24.21 -0.33
C ASN A 125 14.16 23.16 -0.96
N ASP A 126 13.61 23.46 -2.13
CA ASP A 126 12.78 22.55 -2.91
C ASP A 126 13.57 21.28 -3.31
N LEU A 127 14.84 21.43 -3.70
CA LEU A 127 15.74 20.31 -4.01
C LEU A 127 15.87 19.34 -2.82
N PHE A 128 16.14 19.84 -1.61
CA PHE A 128 16.29 18.99 -0.43
C PHE A 128 14.97 18.39 0.07
N VAL A 129 13.86 19.12 -0.03
CA VAL A 129 12.54 18.58 0.29
C VAL A 129 12.20 17.40 -0.64
N LYS A 130 12.45 17.55 -1.92
CA LYS A 130 12.21 16.49 -2.92
C LYS A 130 13.14 15.30 -2.74
N LEU A 131 14.43 15.54 -2.43
CA LEU A 131 15.37 14.48 -2.12
C LEU A 131 14.91 13.62 -0.94
N ARG A 132 14.45 14.27 0.15
CA ARG A 132 13.91 13.56 1.32
C ARG A 132 12.65 12.76 0.99
N ARG A 133 11.78 13.27 0.11
CA ARG A 133 10.58 12.54 -0.33
C ARG A 133 10.94 11.27 -1.09
N ILE A 134 11.95 11.32 -1.97
CA ILE A 134 12.42 10.12 -2.67
C ILE A 134 12.93 9.08 -1.67
N LEU A 135 13.72 9.48 -0.66
CA LEU A 135 14.28 8.56 0.33
C LEU A 135 13.28 8.05 1.36
N GLY A 136 12.14 8.75 1.53
CA GLY A 136 11.10 8.43 2.50
C GLY A 136 9.96 7.57 1.96
N GLN A 137 10.00 7.11 0.71
CA GLN A 137 8.99 6.20 0.18
C GLN A 137 9.15 4.82 0.82
N GLU A 138 8.06 4.25 1.35
CA GLU A 138 8.10 2.99 2.12
C GLU A 138 8.08 1.72 1.25
N GLU A 139 7.72 1.82 -0.04
CA GLU A 139 7.55 0.68 -0.97
C GLU A 139 8.82 0.35 -1.76
N PHE A 140 9.97 0.22 -1.10
CA PHE A 140 11.18 -0.11 -1.82
C PHE A 140 11.48 -1.60 -1.84
N THR A 141 11.64 -2.14 -3.05
CA THR A 141 12.27 -3.42 -3.28
C THR A 141 13.80 -3.29 -3.20
N LYS A 142 14.48 -4.40 -2.97
CA LYS A 142 15.95 -4.47 -2.87
C LYS A 142 16.61 -3.77 -4.08
N ASN A 143 17.58 -2.88 -3.80
CA ASN A 143 18.46 -2.24 -4.79
C ASN A 143 17.75 -1.45 -5.90
N GLN A 144 16.69 -0.72 -5.54
CA GLN A 144 15.92 0.10 -6.48
C GLN A 144 16.53 1.50 -6.65
N ILE A 145 16.50 2.02 -7.89
CA ILE A 145 16.81 3.41 -8.22
C ILE A 145 15.51 4.15 -8.51
N SER A 146 15.27 5.23 -7.80
CA SER A 146 14.15 6.14 -8.03
C SER A 146 14.67 7.51 -8.50
N ILE A 147 14.19 7.95 -9.63
CA ILE A 147 14.44 9.31 -10.12
C ILE A 147 13.27 10.18 -9.65
N TYR A 148 13.54 11.43 -9.25
CA TYR A 148 12.47 12.34 -8.91
C TYR A 148 11.49 12.48 -10.08
N ASP A 149 10.24 12.17 -9.81
CA ASP A 149 9.12 12.37 -10.73
C ASP A 149 8.07 13.26 -10.05
N ARG A 150 7.78 14.39 -10.68
CA ARG A 150 6.80 15.35 -10.20
C ARG A 150 5.41 14.73 -10.13
N SER A 151 5.05 13.87 -11.08
CA SER A 151 3.75 13.21 -11.14
C SER A 151 3.53 12.27 -9.94
N VAL A 152 4.56 11.52 -9.54
CA VAL A 152 4.52 10.64 -8.34
C VAL A 152 4.35 11.48 -7.08
N THR A 153 5.03 12.62 -6.99
CA THR A 153 4.93 13.50 -5.81
C THR A 153 3.54 14.13 -5.69
N GLU A 154 2.96 14.57 -6.81
CA GLU A 154 1.60 15.13 -6.85
C GLU A 154 0.58 14.05 -6.48
N LYS A 155 0.71 12.83 -7.01
CA LYS A 155 -0.16 11.69 -6.68
C LYS A 155 -0.09 11.31 -5.20
N ASN A 156 1.10 11.26 -4.60
CA ASN A 156 1.25 10.96 -3.17
C ASN A 156 0.61 12.04 -2.28
N LYS A 157 0.71 13.32 -2.67
CA LYS A 157 0.02 14.41 -2.00
C LYS A 157 -1.50 14.25 -2.11
N GLU A 158 -1.99 13.95 -3.30
CA GLU A 158 -3.41 13.69 -3.56
C GLU A 158 -3.95 12.48 -2.78
N ASN A 159 -3.16 11.41 -2.66
CA ASN A 159 -3.50 10.25 -1.84
C ASN A 159 -3.61 10.64 -0.36
N TYR A 160 -2.67 11.44 0.16
CA TYR A 160 -2.71 11.92 1.54
C TYR A 160 -3.93 12.82 1.81
N GLU A 161 -4.24 13.75 0.90
CA GLU A 161 -5.45 14.57 0.99
C GLU A 161 -6.72 13.70 0.94
N THR A 162 -6.70 12.61 0.16
CA THR A 162 -7.79 11.63 0.09
C THR A 162 -7.95 10.89 1.43
N VAL A 163 -6.86 10.47 2.08
CA VAL A 163 -6.91 9.82 3.41
C VAL A 163 -7.56 10.75 4.45
N ILE A 164 -7.18 12.04 4.48
CA ILE A 164 -7.79 13.02 5.39
C ILE A 164 -9.30 13.14 5.11
N ALA A 165 -9.67 13.20 3.84
CA ALA A 165 -11.07 13.31 3.45
C ALA A 165 -11.88 12.03 3.74
N LEU A 166 -11.24 10.84 3.72
CA LEU A 166 -11.87 9.57 4.14
C LEU A 166 -12.16 9.55 5.64
N TYR A 167 -11.23 10.02 6.50
CA TYR A 167 -11.50 10.17 7.93
C TYR A 167 -12.69 11.09 8.20
N ASP A 168 -12.73 12.25 7.54
CA ASP A 168 -13.85 13.18 7.62
C ASP A 168 -15.17 12.56 7.10
N ALA A 169 -15.10 11.72 6.07
CA ALA A 169 -16.27 11.04 5.52
C ALA A 169 -16.84 9.98 6.46
N ILE A 170 -15.97 9.25 7.20
CA ILE A 170 -16.39 8.28 8.23
C ILE A 170 -17.04 9.00 9.41
N GLU A 171 -16.40 10.06 9.90
CA GLU A 171 -16.85 10.79 11.09
C GLU A 171 -18.19 11.50 10.89
N HIS A 172 -18.43 12.00 9.66
CA HIS A 172 -19.63 12.78 9.33
C HIS A 172 -20.63 12.06 8.43
N ASP A 173 -20.55 10.72 8.35
CA ASP A 173 -21.47 9.86 7.57
C ASP A 173 -21.67 10.34 6.11
N LYS A 174 -20.56 10.72 5.42
CA LYS A 174 -20.60 11.23 4.03
C LYS A 174 -20.58 10.14 2.96
N PHE A 175 -20.48 8.89 3.36
CA PHE A 175 -20.65 7.75 2.46
C PHE A 175 -22.13 7.44 2.24
N THR A 176 -22.40 6.76 1.13
CA THR A 176 -23.73 6.18 0.84
C THR A 176 -23.59 4.75 0.38
N LEU A 177 -24.59 3.92 0.68
CA LEU A 177 -24.71 2.56 0.16
C LEU A 177 -25.76 2.53 -0.93
N VAL A 178 -25.40 1.93 -2.06
CA VAL A 178 -26.36 1.52 -3.09
C VAL A 178 -26.43 0.01 -3.12
N TYR A 179 -27.59 -0.53 -3.51
CA TYR A 179 -27.86 -1.97 -3.41
C TYR A 179 -28.11 -2.54 -4.79
N GLN A 180 -27.23 -3.45 -5.21
CA GLN A 180 -27.36 -4.16 -6.49
C GLN A 180 -28.07 -5.50 -6.29
N PRO A 181 -29.21 -5.76 -6.96
CA PRO A 181 -29.94 -7.00 -6.77
C PRO A 181 -29.24 -8.22 -7.36
N LYS A 182 -29.27 -9.33 -6.61
CA LYS A 182 -28.88 -10.67 -7.04
C LYS A 182 -30.15 -11.43 -7.42
N ILE A 183 -30.25 -11.89 -8.67
CA ILE A 183 -31.45 -12.53 -9.22
C ILE A 183 -31.25 -14.03 -9.30
N ASN A 184 -32.25 -14.79 -8.83
CA ASN A 184 -32.31 -16.23 -9.03
C ASN A 184 -32.72 -16.52 -10.49
N LEU A 185 -31.85 -17.16 -11.24
CA LEU A 185 -32.08 -17.43 -12.67
C LEU A 185 -33.22 -18.45 -12.96
N HIS A 186 -33.60 -19.26 -11.97
CA HIS A 186 -34.69 -20.20 -12.12
C HIS A 186 -36.06 -19.62 -11.79
N SER A 187 -36.15 -18.88 -10.65
CA SER A 187 -37.41 -18.27 -10.20
C SER A 187 -37.61 -16.83 -10.71
N ASN A 188 -36.55 -16.21 -11.21
CA ASN A 188 -36.50 -14.78 -11.62
C ASN A 188 -36.82 -13.79 -10.46
N GLU A 189 -36.60 -14.22 -9.22
CA GLU A 189 -36.85 -13.44 -8.02
C GLU A 189 -35.55 -12.87 -7.44
N VAL A 190 -35.66 -11.77 -6.71
CA VAL A 190 -34.51 -11.21 -5.96
C VAL A 190 -34.20 -12.12 -4.78
N MET A 191 -33.01 -12.73 -4.76
CA MET A 191 -32.56 -13.58 -3.66
C MET A 191 -31.71 -12.85 -2.63
N GLY A 192 -31.23 -11.66 -2.94
CA GLY A 192 -30.41 -10.82 -2.09
C GLY A 192 -29.94 -9.58 -2.83
N VAL A 193 -29.17 -8.76 -2.15
CA VAL A 193 -28.55 -7.57 -2.74
C VAL A 193 -27.09 -7.48 -2.31
N GLU A 194 -26.26 -6.84 -3.12
CA GLU A 194 -24.90 -6.45 -2.75
C GLU A 194 -24.87 -4.97 -2.36
N ALA A 195 -24.32 -4.66 -1.17
CA ALA A 195 -24.13 -3.30 -0.69
C ALA A 195 -22.83 -2.74 -1.28
N LEU A 196 -22.97 -1.74 -2.12
CA LEU A 196 -21.87 -1.11 -2.82
C LEU A 196 -21.66 0.31 -2.28
N LEU A 197 -20.48 0.56 -1.74
CA LEU A 197 -20.08 1.85 -1.22
C LEU A 197 -20.02 2.89 -2.32
N ARG A 198 -20.50 4.11 -2.03
CA ARG A 198 -20.35 5.31 -2.87
C ARG A 198 -19.86 6.46 -2.02
N TRP A 199 -18.96 7.21 -2.58
CA TRP A 199 -18.43 8.40 -1.92
C TRP A 199 -18.39 9.58 -2.89
N ASN A 200 -19.07 10.65 -2.51
CA ASN A 200 -19.00 11.92 -3.20
C ASN A 200 -18.14 12.87 -2.36
N SER A 201 -16.86 12.93 -2.68
CA SER A 201 -15.89 13.75 -1.96
C SER A 201 -16.17 15.24 -2.21
N CYS A 202 -16.19 16.04 -1.15
CA CYS A 202 -16.31 17.51 -1.25
C CYS A 202 -15.13 18.16 -1.99
N ILE A 203 -13.99 17.45 -2.08
CA ILE A 203 -12.75 17.96 -2.69
C ILE A 203 -12.64 17.55 -4.17
N LYS A 204 -13.03 16.31 -4.50
CA LYS A 204 -12.81 15.70 -5.82
C LYS A 204 -14.10 15.33 -6.57
N GLY A 205 -15.27 15.52 -5.96
CA GLY A 205 -16.53 15.03 -6.49
C GLY A 205 -16.71 13.52 -6.36
N GLU A 206 -17.43 12.88 -7.27
CA GLU A 206 -17.62 11.43 -7.28
C GLU A 206 -16.31 10.72 -7.60
N MET A 207 -15.81 9.95 -6.63
CA MET A 207 -14.56 9.19 -6.78
C MET A 207 -14.80 7.76 -7.22
N ASN A 208 -13.90 7.24 -8.03
CA ASN A 208 -13.89 5.82 -8.39
C ASN A 208 -13.67 4.97 -7.13
N VAL A 209 -14.57 4.01 -6.90
CA VAL A 209 -14.56 3.17 -5.69
C VAL A 209 -13.25 2.38 -5.57
N ALA A 210 -12.78 1.75 -6.65
CA ALA A 210 -11.54 0.97 -6.64
C ALA A 210 -10.31 1.81 -6.27
N GLU A 211 -10.29 3.10 -6.68
CA GLU A 211 -9.18 4.00 -6.40
C GLU A 211 -9.12 4.39 -4.92
N PHE A 212 -10.24 4.84 -4.34
CA PHE A 212 -10.20 5.25 -2.92
C PHE A 212 -10.14 4.06 -1.96
N ILE A 213 -10.68 2.89 -2.33
CA ILE A 213 -10.51 1.65 -1.55
C ILE A 213 -9.04 1.25 -1.49
N LYS A 214 -8.32 1.30 -2.62
CA LYS A 214 -6.89 1.03 -2.63
C LYS A 214 -6.11 2.00 -1.72
N ILE A 215 -6.41 3.30 -1.78
CA ILE A 215 -5.80 4.30 -0.89
C ILE A 215 -6.12 3.99 0.59
N ALA A 216 -7.35 3.56 0.87
CA ALA A 216 -7.77 3.19 2.21
C ALA A 216 -7.05 1.93 2.73
N GLU A 217 -6.81 0.93 1.87
CA GLU A 217 -6.03 -0.26 2.19
C GLU A 217 -4.57 0.09 2.46
N ASP A 218 -3.92 0.84 1.56
CA ASP A 218 -2.53 1.25 1.68
C ASP A 218 -2.26 2.10 2.94
N SER A 219 -3.26 2.88 3.38
CA SER A 219 -3.18 3.71 4.60
C SER A 219 -3.69 3.04 5.87
N GLY A 220 -4.30 1.86 5.77
CA GLY A 220 -4.87 1.12 6.91
C GLY A 220 -6.24 1.60 7.38
N ILE A 221 -6.81 2.66 6.79
CA ILE A 221 -8.15 3.18 7.17
C ILE A 221 -9.30 2.30 6.68
N ILE A 222 -9.03 1.31 5.83
CA ILE A 222 -10.06 0.44 5.24
C ILE A 222 -10.93 -0.24 6.31
N THR A 223 -10.35 -0.67 7.43
CA THR A 223 -11.08 -1.32 8.52
C THR A 223 -12.17 -0.42 9.13
N GLU A 224 -11.92 0.89 9.23
CA GLU A 224 -12.92 1.86 9.69
C GLU A 224 -14.05 2.02 8.67
N ILE A 225 -13.72 1.99 7.37
CA ILE A 225 -14.71 2.02 6.28
C ILE A 225 -15.54 0.74 6.30
N THR A 226 -14.92 -0.43 6.45
CA THR A 226 -15.63 -1.71 6.55
C THR A 226 -16.58 -1.74 7.75
N ASN A 227 -16.14 -1.25 8.90
CA ASN A 227 -16.99 -1.12 10.09
C ASN A 227 -18.18 -0.18 9.81
N TRP A 228 -17.95 0.95 9.14
CA TRP A 228 -19.01 1.86 8.71
C TRP A 228 -20.02 1.15 7.80
N VAL A 229 -19.54 0.40 6.80
CA VAL A 229 -20.39 -0.35 5.86
C VAL A 229 -21.22 -1.41 6.59
N ILE A 230 -20.61 -2.22 7.46
CA ILE A 230 -21.30 -3.25 8.25
C ILE A 230 -22.41 -2.63 9.11
N ARG A 231 -22.10 -1.55 9.85
CA ARG A 231 -23.06 -0.84 10.69
C ARG A 231 -24.26 -0.34 9.89
N ASN A 232 -24.00 0.35 8.76
CA ASN A 232 -25.06 0.92 7.96
C ASN A 232 -25.87 -0.14 7.20
N THR A 233 -25.24 -1.24 6.78
CA THR A 233 -25.93 -2.40 6.22
C THR A 233 -26.89 -3.05 7.23
N ILE A 234 -26.45 -3.24 8.47
CA ILE A 234 -27.29 -3.82 9.53
C ILE A 234 -28.44 -2.86 9.89
N ASN A 235 -28.20 -1.56 9.93
CA ASN A 235 -29.25 -0.57 10.12
C ASN A 235 -30.30 -0.60 8.97
N GLN A 236 -29.84 -0.76 7.73
CA GLN A 236 -30.73 -0.89 6.59
C GLN A 236 -31.55 -2.20 6.63
N LEU A 237 -30.92 -3.31 7.05
CA LEU A 237 -31.62 -4.57 7.26
C LEU A 237 -32.73 -4.44 8.30
N LYS A 238 -32.49 -3.68 9.39
CA LYS A 238 -33.49 -3.38 10.40
C LYS A 238 -34.68 -2.62 9.82
N THR A 239 -34.42 -1.54 9.08
CA THR A 239 -35.45 -0.76 8.40
C THR A 239 -36.30 -1.64 7.48
N TRP A 240 -35.66 -2.46 6.65
CA TRP A 240 -36.36 -3.37 5.74
C TRP A 240 -37.17 -4.43 6.50
N GLN A 241 -36.64 -4.96 7.61
CA GLN A 241 -37.37 -5.90 8.46
C GLN A 241 -38.65 -5.27 9.05
N GLU A 242 -38.60 -4.01 9.48
CA GLU A 242 -39.74 -3.23 9.97
C GLU A 242 -40.78 -3.00 8.85
N GLU A 243 -40.33 -2.83 7.60
CA GLU A 243 -41.17 -2.70 6.40
C GLU A 243 -41.68 -4.05 5.88
N GLY A 244 -41.30 -5.17 6.50
CA GLY A 244 -41.72 -6.52 6.08
C GLY A 244 -40.90 -7.10 4.93
N VAL A 245 -39.84 -6.43 4.49
CA VAL A 245 -38.92 -6.91 3.44
C VAL A 245 -37.87 -7.81 4.05
N LYS A 246 -37.78 -9.05 3.55
CA LYS A 246 -36.78 -10.03 3.95
C LYS A 246 -35.81 -10.24 2.79
N THR A 247 -34.64 -9.69 2.88
CA THR A 247 -33.59 -9.84 1.87
C THR A 247 -32.23 -10.04 2.54
N LYS A 248 -31.35 -10.78 1.88
CA LYS A 248 -29.94 -10.94 2.29
C LYS A 248 -29.13 -9.79 1.72
N VAL A 249 -28.17 -9.28 2.49
CA VAL A 249 -27.24 -8.25 2.03
C VAL A 249 -25.80 -8.75 2.09
N ALA A 250 -25.11 -8.67 0.97
CA ALA A 250 -23.69 -8.95 0.88
C ALA A 250 -22.86 -7.68 1.04
N VAL A 251 -21.74 -7.81 1.75
CA VAL A 251 -20.77 -6.74 2.05
C VAL A 251 -19.37 -7.21 1.67
N ASN A 252 -18.66 -6.39 0.91
CA ASN A 252 -17.27 -6.64 0.54
C ASN A 252 -16.35 -6.44 1.75
N ILE A 253 -15.44 -7.38 1.99
CA ILE A 253 -14.47 -7.40 3.08
C ILE A 253 -13.06 -7.39 2.51
N SER A 254 -12.22 -6.46 3.00
CA SER A 254 -10.81 -6.37 2.59
C SER A 254 -9.95 -7.45 3.23
N SER A 255 -8.84 -7.80 2.60
CA SER A 255 -7.81 -8.67 3.18
C SER A 255 -7.24 -8.12 4.50
N MET A 256 -7.25 -6.80 4.68
CA MET A 256 -6.80 -6.12 5.90
C MET A 256 -7.73 -6.41 7.08
N ASP A 257 -9.04 -6.52 6.84
CA ASP A 257 -10.04 -6.83 7.86
C ASP A 257 -9.88 -8.24 8.44
N LEU A 258 -9.28 -9.13 7.65
CA LEU A 258 -8.99 -10.51 8.06
C LEU A 258 -7.71 -10.65 8.90
N LYS A 259 -6.97 -9.57 9.17
CA LYS A 259 -5.71 -9.65 9.93
C LYS A 259 -5.90 -9.89 11.43
N ASN A 260 -7.06 -9.55 11.97
CA ASN A 260 -7.37 -9.76 13.38
C ASN A 260 -8.86 -10.10 13.60
N ASP A 261 -9.22 -10.50 14.80
CA ASP A 261 -10.59 -10.92 15.15
C ASP A 261 -11.57 -9.75 15.37
N SER A 262 -11.13 -8.50 15.23
CA SER A 262 -11.95 -7.32 15.55
C SER A 262 -13.24 -7.24 14.73
N ILE A 263 -13.20 -7.67 13.46
CA ILE A 263 -14.37 -7.69 12.58
C ILE A 263 -15.47 -8.63 13.11
N VAL A 264 -15.09 -9.77 13.73
CA VAL A 264 -16.04 -10.75 14.30
C VAL A 264 -16.80 -10.13 15.46
N GLU A 265 -16.05 -9.54 16.40
CA GLU A 265 -16.63 -8.91 17.59
C GLU A 265 -17.49 -7.71 17.22
N TYR A 266 -17.01 -6.86 16.31
CA TYR A 266 -17.76 -5.70 15.82
C TYR A 266 -19.09 -6.12 15.17
N THR A 267 -19.03 -7.08 14.25
CA THR A 267 -20.22 -7.60 13.55
C THR A 267 -21.22 -8.21 14.53
N LYS A 268 -20.74 -9.04 15.48
CA LYS A 268 -21.57 -9.62 16.53
C LYS A 268 -22.33 -8.55 17.31
N ASN A 269 -21.62 -7.54 17.79
CA ASN A 269 -22.22 -6.44 18.55
C ASN A 269 -23.28 -5.69 17.74
N CYS A 270 -23.00 -5.39 16.46
CA CYS A 270 -23.97 -4.72 15.59
C CYS A 270 -25.23 -5.55 15.35
N LEU A 271 -25.10 -6.88 15.12
CA LEU A 271 -26.22 -7.79 14.89
C LEU A 271 -27.09 -7.92 16.16
N GLU A 272 -26.47 -8.10 17.33
CA GLU A 272 -27.17 -8.24 18.61
C GLU A 272 -27.94 -6.97 18.99
N LEU A 273 -27.31 -5.79 18.89
CA LEU A 273 -27.92 -4.50 19.21
C LEU A 273 -29.12 -4.17 18.30
N ASN A 274 -29.12 -4.62 17.06
CA ASN A 274 -30.21 -4.37 16.12
C ASN A 274 -31.20 -5.54 16.00
N HIS A 275 -30.98 -6.65 16.73
CA HIS A 275 -31.80 -7.86 16.68
C HIS A 275 -31.96 -8.41 15.24
N ILE A 276 -30.88 -8.38 14.44
CA ILE A 276 -30.86 -8.89 13.07
C ILE A 276 -30.40 -10.35 13.06
N ASN A 277 -31.14 -11.17 12.29
CA ASN A 277 -30.71 -12.55 12.04
C ASN A 277 -29.40 -12.55 11.24
N PRO A 278 -28.32 -13.14 11.75
CA PRO A 278 -27.01 -13.16 11.08
C PRO A 278 -27.05 -13.78 9.66
N THR A 279 -27.99 -14.68 9.38
CA THR A 279 -28.12 -15.30 8.05
C THR A 279 -28.54 -14.31 6.94
N LEU A 280 -28.97 -13.11 7.32
CA LEU A 280 -29.28 -12.02 6.36
C LEU A 280 -28.04 -11.22 5.96
N LEU A 281 -26.90 -11.42 6.63
CA LEU A 281 -25.61 -10.80 6.28
C LEU A 281 -24.71 -11.83 5.56
N GLU A 282 -24.10 -11.39 4.48
CA GLU A 282 -23.13 -12.16 3.71
C GLU A 282 -21.83 -11.35 3.59
N PHE A 283 -20.69 -11.99 3.83
CA PHE A 283 -19.38 -11.40 3.61
C PHE A 283 -18.80 -11.92 2.30
N GLU A 284 -18.43 -11.00 1.40
CA GLU A 284 -17.77 -11.29 0.13
C GLU A 284 -16.27 -11.07 0.28
N LEU A 285 -15.51 -12.11 -0.03
CA LEU A 285 -14.05 -12.16 0.10
C LEU A 285 -13.44 -12.51 -1.25
N THR A 286 -12.37 -11.83 -1.65
CA THR A 286 -11.65 -12.23 -2.86
C THR A 286 -10.82 -13.48 -2.62
N GLU A 287 -10.55 -14.26 -3.66
CA GLU A 287 -9.70 -15.45 -3.62
C GLU A 287 -8.33 -15.15 -2.96
N ARG A 288 -7.74 -14.02 -3.33
CA ARG A 288 -6.46 -13.56 -2.81
C ARG A 288 -6.48 -13.27 -1.31
N SER A 289 -7.56 -12.66 -0.82
CA SER A 289 -7.72 -12.28 0.60
C SER A 289 -7.71 -13.49 1.53
N ILE A 290 -8.27 -14.61 1.11
CA ILE A 290 -8.33 -15.84 1.90
C ILE A 290 -6.96 -16.49 2.01
N ILE A 291 -6.19 -16.54 0.93
CA ILE A 291 -4.93 -17.28 0.84
C ILE A 291 -3.79 -16.57 1.53
N GLU A 292 -3.67 -15.25 1.32
CA GLU A 292 -2.60 -14.46 1.93
C GLU A 292 -2.59 -14.51 3.46
N ASN A 293 -3.72 -14.85 4.07
CA ASN A 293 -3.87 -14.78 5.51
C ASN A 293 -3.91 -16.13 6.23
N ASP A 294 -4.07 -17.28 5.52
CA ASP A 294 -4.25 -18.63 6.12
C ASP A 294 -5.22 -18.61 7.34
N LYS A 295 -6.38 -17.96 7.17
CA LYS A 295 -7.29 -17.55 8.25
C LYS A 295 -8.51 -18.46 8.43
N GLY A 296 -8.32 -19.79 8.25
CA GLY A 296 -9.41 -20.74 8.47
C GLY A 296 -10.14 -20.55 9.80
N ASP A 297 -9.39 -20.27 10.88
CA ASP A 297 -9.97 -20.04 12.22
C ASP A 297 -10.85 -18.79 12.28
N LEU A 298 -10.45 -17.69 11.64
CA LEU A 298 -11.25 -16.46 11.63
C LEU A 298 -12.53 -16.64 10.83
N LEU A 299 -12.44 -17.30 9.67
CA LEU A 299 -13.61 -17.59 8.84
C LEU A 299 -14.59 -18.53 9.57
N ASN A 300 -14.08 -19.50 10.34
CA ASN A 300 -14.93 -20.34 11.19
C ASN A 300 -15.65 -19.50 12.27
N LYS A 301 -14.98 -18.55 12.92
CA LYS A 301 -15.62 -17.63 13.88
C LYS A 301 -16.73 -16.79 13.24
N ILE A 302 -16.53 -16.32 12.00
CA ILE A 302 -17.57 -15.61 11.24
C ILE A 302 -18.77 -16.54 10.97
N LYS A 303 -18.51 -17.78 10.59
CA LYS A 303 -19.57 -18.80 10.40
C LYS A 303 -20.31 -19.13 11.69
N ASP A 304 -19.61 -19.20 12.81
CA ASP A 304 -20.22 -19.46 14.14
C ASP A 304 -21.20 -18.35 14.57
N LEU A 305 -21.02 -17.11 14.04
CA LEU A 305 -22.02 -16.05 14.20
C LEU A 305 -23.29 -16.31 13.37
N GLY A 306 -23.23 -17.18 12.35
CA GLY A 306 -24.31 -17.43 11.40
C GLY A 306 -24.24 -16.56 10.14
N VAL A 307 -23.18 -15.77 9.95
CA VAL A 307 -22.94 -14.97 8.73
C VAL A 307 -22.55 -15.89 7.58
N THR A 308 -23.07 -15.60 6.39
CA THR A 308 -22.75 -16.35 5.16
C THR A 308 -21.44 -15.80 4.55
N ILE A 309 -20.63 -16.68 3.97
CA ILE A 309 -19.38 -16.29 3.30
C ILE A 309 -19.45 -16.67 1.83
N SER A 310 -19.17 -15.71 0.95
CA SER A 310 -19.01 -15.92 -0.48
C SER A 310 -17.61 -15.54 -0.96
N LEU A 311 -17.14 -16.30 -1.94
CA LEU A 311 -15.87 -16.05 -2.62
C LEU A 311 -16.13 -15.25 -3.89
N ASP A 312 -15.55 -14.06 -3.97
CA ASP A 312 -15.66 -13.18 -5.15
C ASP A 312 -14.46 -13.31 -6.09
N ASP A 313 -14.64 -12.87 -7.34
CA ASP A 313 -13.65 -12.86 -8.43
C ASP A 313 -13.01 -14.24 -8.68
N PHE A 314 -13.77 -15.33 -8.49
CA PHE A 314 -13.25 -16.69 -8.65
C PHE A 314 -12.77 -16.96 -10.07
N GLY A 315 -11.53 -17.49 -10.16
CA GLY A 315 -10.87 -17.91 -11.39
C GLY A 315 -9.85 -16.92 -11.92
N THR A 316 -9.72 -15.74 -11.34
CA THR A 316 -8.69 -14.75 -11.71
C THR A 316 -7.33 -15.02 -11.05
N GLY A 317 -7.28 -15.90 -10.05
CA GLY A 317 -6.09 -16.33 -9.32
C GLY A 317 -5.51 -17.66 -9.81
N TYR A 318 -4.27 -17.96 -9.38
CA TYR A 318 -3.53 -19.19 -9.75
C TYR A 318 -3.85 -20.39 -8.85
N ASN A 319 -5.00 -20.45 -8.17
CA ASN A 319 -5.19 -21.38 -7.08
C ASN A 319 -6.04 -22.60 -7.44
N SER A 320 -5.67 -23.74 -6.83
CA SER A 320 -6.38 -25.00 -6.95
C SER A 320 -7.68 -24.97 -6.15
N LEU A 321 -8.80 -25.33 -6.74
CA LEU A 321 -10.08 -25.62 -6.06
C LEU A 321 -9.90 -26.45 -4.77
N LEU A 322 -8.91 -27.34 -4.75
CA LEU A 322 -8.58 -28.16 -3.58
C LEU A 322 -8.19 -27.36 -2.35
N HIS A 323 -7.53 -26.21 -2.53
CA HIS A 323 -7.15 -25.37 -1.41
C HIS A 323 -8.36 -24.66 -0.79
N LEU A 324 -9.31 -24.24 -1.63
CA LEU A 324 -10.54 -23.55 -1.20
C LEU A 324 -11.52 -24.49 -0.46
N MET A 325 -11.46 -25.80 -0.69
CA MET A 325 -12.29 -26.78 0.02
C MET A 325 -12.02 -26.82 1.53
N ASN A 326 -10.92 -26.30 2.00
CA ASN A 326 -10.57 -26.24 3.41
C ASN A 326 -11.21 -25.03 4.15
N PHE A 327 -11.84 -24.10 3.43
CA PHE A 327 -12.45 -22.91 4.01
C PHE A 327 -13.98 -23.03 4.04
N PRO A 328 -14.65 -22.46 5.06
CA PRO A 328 -16.09 -22.56 5.24
C PRO A 328 -16.86 -21.59 4.32
N ILE A 329 -16.74 -21.76 3.01
CA ILE A 329 -17.34 -20.92 1.96
C ILE A 329 -18.72 -21.50 1.59
N ASP A 330 -19.74 -20.65 1.50
CA ASP A 330 -21.10 -21.01 1.13
C ASP A 330 -21.38 -20.84 -0.36
N TYR A 331 -20.84 -19.80 -0.99
CA TYR A 331 -21.08 -19.46 -2.39
C TYR A 331 -19.78 -19.07 -3.11
N ILE A 332 -19.78 -19.25 -4.42
CA ILE A 332 -18.71 -18.81 -5.31
C ILE A 332 -19.33 -17.88 -6.36
N LYS A 333 -18.78 -16.67 -6.52
CA LYS A 333 -19.11 -15.71 -7.57
C LYS A 333 -18.08 -15.84 -8.69
N ILE A 334 -18.55 -16.24 -9.87
CA ILE A 334 -17.69 -16.36 -11.04
C ILE A 334 -17.46 -14.97 -11.61
N ASP A 335 -16.20 -14.62 -11.84
CA ASP A 335 -15.84 -13.32 -12.40
C ASP A 335 -16.46 -13.10 -13.79
N LYS A 336 -16.82 -11.84 -14.06
CA LYS A 336 -17.45 -11.41 -15.31
C LYS A 336 -16.62 -11.77 -16.55
N VAL A 337 -15.30 -11.75 -16.45
CA VAL A 337 -14.38 -12.09 -17.55
C VAL A 337 -14.74 -13.45 -18.17
N PHE A 338 -15.05 -14.47 -17.35
CA PHE A 338 -15.43 -15.79 -17.87
C PHE A 338 -16.80 -15.81 -18.56
N ILE A 339 -17.72 -14.96 -18.09
CA ILE A 339 -19.08 -14.89 -18.69
C ILE A 339 -19.04 -14.14 -20.03
N ASP A 340 -18.20 -13.10 -20.13
CA ASP A 340 -18.04 -12.33 -21.37
C ASP A 340 -17.38 -13.18 -22.48
N GLU A 341 -16.40 -14.02 -22.15
CA GLU A 341 -15.78 -14.96 -23.09
C GLU A 341 -16.79 -16.00 -23.64
N ILE A 342 -17.74 -16.49 -22.83
CA ILE A 342 -18.76 -17.43 -23.29
C ILE A 342 -19.64 -16.79 -24.39
N LYS A 343 -19.92 -15.50 -24.33
CA LYS A 343 -20.73 -14.81 -25.35
C LYS A 343 -20.05 -14.72 -26.70
N GLU A 344 -18.71 -14.62 -26.73
CA GLU A 344 -17.92 -14.51 -27.96
C GLU A 344 -17.85 -15.86 -28.71
N VAL A 345 -17.96 -16.98 -28.01
CA VAL A 345 -17.89 -18.32 -28.60
C VAL A 345 -19.21 -18.73 -29.30
N TYR A 346 -20.35 -18.11 -28.93
CA TYR A 346 -21.68 -18.43 -29.44
C TYR A 346 -22.26 -17.39 -30.43
N ASN A 347 -21.48 -16.37 -30.81
CA ASN A 347 -21.77 -15.43 -31.89
C ASN A 347 -20.89 -15.72 -33.12
#